data_99c7b5c5f93c0a52cfaa6c5aaa960f69
#
_entry.id   99c7b5c5f93c0a52cfaa6c5aaa960f69
#
_cell.length_a   1.000
_cell.length_b   1.000
_cell.length_c   1.000
_cell.angle_alpha   90.00
_cell.angle_beta   90.00
_cell.angle_gamma   90.00
#
_symmetry.space_group_name_H-M   'P 1'
#
loop_
_entity.id
_entity.type
_entity.pdbx_description
1 polymer ?
#
loop_
_entity_poly.entity_id
_entity_poly.type
_entity_poly.pdbx_seq_one_letter_code
_entity_poly.pdbx_strand_id
1 'polypeptide(L)'
;FDFIDNLEVSGMLLDAAAHWGRERGMEELVGPLGFTDMDREGMLIEGFHEKSTMYINYNYPYYPKHMDALELFQKDNDWLEYRIKVPEVTPPKFAKTAQFIESRYNLHVRKFTKHELVQGGMGKEIFHIVNETYKDLYDFQQLTDRQIDGYVDSYIKMADMNLITGVVDGNDNNRLIGFGISFPSMTEALQKNRNGKLL
;
A
#
# COMPACT_ATOMS: atom_id res chain seq x y z
N PHE A 1 4.51 -9.96 -12.90
CA PHE A 1 5.45 -11.02 -13.34
C PHE A 1 6.81 -10.43 -13.68
N ASP A 2 7.85 -11.28 -13.66
CA ASP A 2 9.21 -10.87 -13.99
C ASP A 2 9.65 -11.45 -15.34
N PHE A 3 10.53 -10.73 -16.03
CA PHE A 3 11.15 -11.20 -17.27
C PHE A 3 12.61 -10.76 -17.38
N ILE A 4 13.38 -11.48 -18.16
CA ILE A 4 14.78 -11.16 -18.44
C ILE A 4 14.88 -10.03 -19.47
N ASP A 5 16.05 -9.40 -19.57
CA ASP A 5 16.31 -8.34 -20.57
C ASP A 5 16.40 -8.96 -21.98
N ASN A 6 15.24 -9.35 -22.48
CA ASN A 6 15.02 -9.89 -23.83
C ASN A 6 13.63 -9.50 -24.32
N LEU A 7 13.56 -8.67 -25.34
CA LEU A 7 12.31 -8.10 -25.86
C LEU A 7 11.36 -9.16 -26.39
N GLU A 8 11.86 -10.22 -27.01
CA GLU A 8 11.04 -11.32 -27.52
C GLU A 8 10.35 -12.06 -26.36
N VAL A 9 11.10 -12.34 -25.27
CA VAL A 9 10.55 -13.02 -24.09
C VAL A 9 9.47 -12.18 -23.43
N SER A 10 9.71 -10.89 -23.23
CA SER A 10 8.69 -10.02 -22.63
C SER A 10 7.44 -9.91 -23.51
N GLY A 11 7.62 -9.79 -24.83
CA GLY A 11 6.52 -9.78 -25.78
C GLY A 11 5.69 -11.07 -25.72
N MET A 12 6.32 -12.22 -25.72
CA MET A 12 5.64 -13.52 -25.63
C MET A 12 4.85 -13.68 -24.31
N LEU A 13 5.40 -13.22 -23.19
CA LEU A 13 4.72 -13.30 -21.89
C LEU A 13 3.48 -12.41 -21.85
N LEU A 14 3.57 -11.19 -22.37
CA LEU A 14 2.45 -10.25 -22.43
C LEU A 14 1.38 -10.71 -23.41
N ASP A 15 1.79 -11.24 -24.58
CA ASP A 15 0.84 -11.82 -25.54
C ASP A 15 0.11 -13.03 -24.96
N ALA A 16 0.80 -13.91 -24.24
CA ALA A 16 0.17 -15.03 -23.55
C ALA A 16 -0.88 -14.58 -22.52
N ALA A 17 -0.57 -13.52 -21.73
CA ALA A 17 -1.54 -12.94 -20.80
C ALA A 17 -2.75 -12.34 -21.54
N ALA A 18 -2.52 -11.59 -22.60
CA ALA A 18 -3.57 -10.99 -23.42
C ALA A 18 -4.44 -12.05 -24.11
N HIS A 19 -3.83 -13.12 -24.61
CA HIS A 19 -4.55 -14.25 -25.21
C HIS A 19 -5.45 -14.94 -24.19
N TRP A 20 -4.92 -15.22 -22.98
CA TRP A 20 -5.69 -15.82 -21.90
C TRP A 20 -6.91 -14.96 -21.50
N GLY A 21 -6.74 -13.63 -21.47
CA GLY A 21 -7.83 -12.70 -21.20
C GLY A 21 -8.90 -12.72 -22.29
N ARG A 22 -8.50 -12.65 -23.58
CA ARG A 22 -9.43 -12.68 -24.71
C ARG A 22 -10.26 -13.96 -24.74
N GLU A 23 -9.68 -15.13 -24.47
CA GLU A 23 -10.41 -16.40 -24.38
C GLU A 23 -11.52 -16.39 -23.31
N ARG A 24 -11.43 -15.46 -22.32
CA ARG A 24 -12.39 -15.29 -21.23
C ARG A 24 -13.30 -14.08 -21.39
N GLY A 25 -13.28 -13.47 -22.57
CA GLY A 25 -14.11 -12.32 -22.89
C GLY A 25 -13.68 -11.03 -22.21
N MET A 26 -12.42 -10.94 -21.75
CA MET A 26 -11.86 -9.70 -21.21
C MET A 26 -11.49 -8.76 -22.34
N GLU A 27 -11.75 -7.48 -22.15
CA GLU A 27 -11.54 -6.44 -23.15
C GLU A 27 -10.24 -5.67 -22.93
N GLU A 28 -9.77 -5.60 -21.68
CA GLU A 28 -8.59 -4.85 -21.29
C GLU A 28 -7.61 -5.71 -20.46
N LEU A 29 -6.33 -5.38 -20.54
CA LEU A 29 -5.27 -5.89 -19.68
C LEU A 29 -4.60 -4.71 -19.01
N VAL A 30 -4.85 -4.54 -17.70
CA VAL A 30 -4.29 -3.47 -16.88
C VAL A 30 -3.25 -4.04 -15.95
N GLY A 31 -2.14 -3.34 -15.76
CA GLY A 31 -1.10 -3.80 -14.85
C GLY A 31 0.22 -3.02 -14.96
N PRO A 32 1.18 -3.42 -14.13
CA PRO A 32 1.13 -4.51 -13.15
C PRO A 32 0.36 -4.12 -11.89
N LEU A 33 -0.68 -4.85 -11.58
CA LEU A 33 -1.51 -4.68 -10.38
C LEU A 33 -1.54 -5.98 -9.57
N GLY A 34 -1.87 -5.88 -8.27
CA GLY A 34 -2.18 -7.00 -7.41
C GLY A 34 -3.67 -7.36 -7.44
N PHE A 35 -4.11 -8.17 -6.48
CA PHE A 35 -5.54 -8.45 -6.29
C PHE A 35 -6.25 -7.37 -5.48
N THR A 36 -5.50 -6.57 -4.74
CA THR A 36 -5.99 -5.47 -3.90
C THR A 36 -4.91 -4.42 -3.76
N ASP A 37 -5.26 -3.20 -3.35
CA ASP A 37 -4.34 -2.10 -3.02
C ASP A 37 -3.34 -2.43 -1.88
N MET A 38 -3.50 -3.58 -1.22
CA MET A 38 -2.54 -4.06 -0.24
C MET A 38 -1.38 -4.81 -0.88
N ASP A 39 -1.48 -5.16 -2.15
CA ASP A 39 -0.43 -5.79 -2.93
C ASP A 39 0.51 -4.74 -3.53
N ARG A 40 1.62 -5.17 -4.06
CA ARG A 40 2.55 -4.27 -4.75
C ARG A 40 2.04 -4.00 -6.14
N GLU A 41 1.98 -2.74 -6.50
CA GLU A 41 1.46 -2.26 -7.76
C GLU A 41 2.48 -1.42 -8.52
N GLY A 42 2.23 -1.25 -9.80
CA GLY A 42 3.02 -0.39 -10.67
C GLY A 42 4.37 -0.96 -11.10
N MET A 43 4.96 -0.25 -12.01
CA MET A 43 6.31 -0.50 -12.55
C MET A 43 7.16 0.75 -12.31
N LEU A 44 8.34 0.56 -11.72
CA LEU A 44 9.27 1.66 -11.51
C LEU A 44 9.72 2.23 -12.86
N ILE A 45 9.51 3.51 -13.06
CA ILE A 45 9.90 4.24 -14.27
C ILE A 45 10.93 5.34 -13.99
N GLU A 46 10.98 5.85 -12.76
CA GLU A 46 11.93 6.86 -12.30
C GLU A 46 12.48 6.49 -10.92
N GLY A 47 13.65 7.05 -10.54
CA GLY A 47 14.24 6.82 -9.22
C GLY A 47 15.00 5.50 -9.07
N PHE A 48 15.47 4.87 -10.15
CA PHE A 48 16.22 3.60 -10.12
C PHE A 48 17.48 3.62 -9.24
N HIS A 49 18.01 4.79 -8.89
CA HIS A 49 19.15 4.98 -8.00
C HIS A 49 18.75 5.09 -6.53
N GLU A 50 17.46 5.23 -6.24
CA GLU A 50 16.94 5.28 -4.88
C GLU A 50 16.78 3.88 -4.28
N LYS A 51 16.87 3.82 -2.96
CA LYS A 51 16.60 2.56 -2.24
C LYS A 51 15.09 2.33 -2.16
N SER A 52 14.63 1.25 -2.77
CA SER A 52 13.24 0.83 -2.65
C SER A 52 12.89 0.45 -1.21
N THR A 53 11.65 0.67 -0.82
CA THR A 53 11.08 0.09 0.40
C THR A 53 10.56 -1.31 0.14
N MET A 54 10.27 -2.08 1.19
CA MET A 54 9.76 -3.45 1.04
C MET A 54 8.34 -3.52 0.45
N TYR A 55 7.63 -2.39 0.42
CA TYR A 55 6.24 -2.31 -0.04
C TYR A 55 6.10 -1.85 -1.49
N ILE A 56 7.20 -1.46 -2.13
CA ILE A 56 7.22 -0.92 -3.48
C ILE A 56 7.88 -1.92 -4.42
N ASN A 57 7.37 -2.04 -5.63
CA ASN A 57 8.03 -2.79 -6.68
C ASN A 57 9.33 -2.10 -7.09
N TYR A 58 10.40 -2.88 -7.19
CA TYR A 58 11.63 -2.47 -7.83
C TYR A 58 11.89 -3.38 -9.02
N ASN A 59 12.00 -2.78 -10.20
CA ASN A 59 12.36 -3.47 -11.42
C ASN A 59 13.56 -2.79 -12.08
N TYR A 60 14.19 -3.48 -13.02
CA TYR A 60 15.31 -2.91 -13.77
C TYR A 60 14.86 -1.91 -14.83
N PRO A 61 15.74 -0.96 -15.25
CA PRO A 61 15.39 0.05 -16.25
C PRO A 61 14.98 -0.48 -17.63
N TYR A 62 15.23 -1.75 -17.93
CA TYR A 62 14.79 -2.35 -19.20
C TYR A 62 13.29 -2.63 -19.24
N TYR A 63 12.61 -2.75 -18.10
CA TYR A 63 11.16 -3.00 -18.06
C TYR A 63 10.36 -1.92 -18.81
N PRO A 64 10.44 -0.62 -18.44
CA PRO A 64 9.72 0.41 -19.19
C PRO A 64 10.17 0.50 -20.65
N LYS A 65 11.47 0.29 -20.94
CA LYS A 65 11.96 0.29 -22.33
C LYS A 65 11.35 -0.81 -23.18
N HIS A 66 11.09 -1.99 -22.60
CA HIS A 66 10.41 -3.07 -23.30
C HIS A 66 8.94 -2.72 -23.54
N MET A 67 8.26 -2.10 -22.57
CA MET A 67 6.87 -1.65 -22.76
C MET A 67 6.77 -0.63 -23.90
N ASP A 68 7.67 0.36 -23.93
CA ASP A 68 7.73 1.36 -25.00
C ASP A 68 8.02 0.71 -26.37
N ALA A 69 9.00 -0.21 -26.41
CA ALA A 69 9.41 -0.86 -27.67
C ALA A 69 8.38 -1.84 -28.23
N LEU A 70 7.56 -2.45 -27.39
CA LEU A 70 6.50 -3.35 -27.82
C LEU A 70 5.27 -2.63 -28.38
N GLU A 71 5.08 -1.34 -28.06
CA GLU A 71 3.96 -0.52 -28.49
C GLU A 71 2.57 -1.15 -28.30
N LEU A 72 2.47 -2.10 -27.36
CA LEU A 72 1.24 -2.85 -27.06
C LEU A 72 0.42 -2.23 -25.93
N PHE A 73 1.04 -1.35 -25.17
CA PHE A 73 0.46 -0.74 -23.97
C PHE A 73 0.60 0.76 -24.02
N GLN A 74 -0.31 1.43 -23.36
CA GLN A 74 -0.21 2.85 -23.05
C GLN A 74 -0.15 3.06 -21.55
N LYS A 75 0.49 4.14 -21.14
CA LYS A 75 0.51 4.54 -19.74
C LYS A 75 -0.90 4.96 -19.32
N ASP A 76 -1.36 4.43 -18.21
CA ASP A 76 -2.68 4.71 -17.67
C ASP A 76 -2.60 5.64 -16.45
N ASN A 77 -1.91 5.24 -15.38
CA ASN A 77 -1.81 6.03 -14.16
C ASN A 77 -0.38 6.10 -13.61
N ASP A 78 -0.10 7.11 -12.76
CA ASP A 78 1.15 7.26 -12.04
C ASP A 78 0.94 7.14 -10.54
N TRP A 79 1.80 6.37 -9.88
CA TRP A 79 1.96 6.39 -8.43
C TRP A 79 3.21 7.18 -8.07
N LEU A 80 3.09 8.07 -7.09
CA LEU A 80 4.18 8.92 -6.63
C LEU A 80 4.64 8.51 -5.23
N GLU A 81 5.91 8.18 -5.09
CA GLU A 81 6.51 7.98 -3.77
C GLU A 81 7.11 9.30 -3.26
N TYR A 82 6.74 9.67 -2.04
CA TYR A 82 7.23 10.88 -1.39
C TYR A 82 8.17 10.54 -0.24
N ARG A 83 9.37 11.15 -0.23
CA ARG A 83 10.25 11.12 0.93
C ARG A 83 10.10 12.42 1.72
N ILE A 84 9.63 12.32 2.95
CA ILE A 84 9.41 13.46 3.84
C ILE A 84 10.41 13.37 4.99
N LYS A 85 11.19 14.44 5.20
CA LYS A 85 12.00 14.59 6.41
C LYS A 85 11.10 15.06 7.55
N VAL A 86 10.91 14.18 8.54
CA VAL A 86 10.14 14.54 9.74
C VAL A 86 10.90 15.60 10.51
N PRO A 87 10.29 16.76 10.84
CA PRO A 87 10.92 17.78 11.66
C PRO A 87 11.10 17.29 13.10
N GLU A 88 12.18 17.73 13.76
CA GLU A 88 12.45 17.39 15.17
C GLU A 88 11.34 17.86 16.13
N VAL A 89 10.71 18.98 15.79
CA VAL A 89 9.59 19.55 16.55
C VAL A 89 8.40 19.76 15.60
N THR A 90 7.23 19.31 16.02
CA THR A 90 6.00 19.54 15.27
C THR A 90 5.78 21.03 15.06
N PRO A 91 5.63 21.51 13.82
CA PRO A 91 5.39 22.93 13.58
C PRO A 91 4.13 23.43 14.34
N PRO A 92 4.21 24.60 15.01
CA PRO A 92 3.12 25.11 15.86
C PRO A 92 1.77 25.22 15.16
N LYS A 93 1.77 25.46 13.85
CA LYS A 93 0.53 25.50 13.04
C LYS A 93 -0.22 24.18 13.08
N PHE A 94 0.46 23.06 12.89
CA PHE A 94 -0.17 21.73 12.93
C PHE A 94 -0.68 21.38 14.32
N ALA A 95 0.12 21.65 15.36
CA ALA A 95 -0.30 21.38 16.73
C ALA A 95 -1.57 22.17 17.12
N LYS A 96 -1.61 23.47 16.80
CA LYS A 96 -2.79 24.32 17.06
C LYS A 96 -4.02 23.87 16.26
N THR A 97 -3.83 23.48 15.00
CA THR A 97 -4.93 22.99 14.16
C THR A 97 -5.48 21.68 14.72
N ALA A 98 -4.62 20.75 15.12
CA ALA A 98 -5.04 19.49 15.74
C ALA A 98 -5.87 19.75 17.02
N GLN A 99 -5.36 20.56 17.95
CA GLN A 99 -6.07 20.93 19.19
C GLN A 99 -7.43 21.59 18.92
N PHE A 100 -7.51 22.46 17.91
CA PHE A 100 -8.77 23.09 17.53
C PHE A 100 -9.78 22.05 17.04
N ILE A 101 -9.36 21.13 16.17
CA ILE A 101 -10.20 20.06 15.61
C ILE A 101 -10.66 19.12 16.73
N GLU A 102 -9.76 18.66 17.59
CA GLU A 102 -10.07 17.81 18.73
C GLU A 102 -11.13 18.45 19.63
N SER A 103 -10.91 19.71 20.01
CA SER A 103 -11.84 20.42 20.89
C SER A 103 -13.19 20.71 20.25
N ARG A 104 -13.20 21.10 18.96
CA ARG A 104 -14.43 21.50 18.25
C ARG A 104 -15.35 20.33 17.98
N TYR A 105 -14.78 19.18 17.63
CA TYR A 105 -15.53 18.01 17.19
C TYR A 105 -15.55 16.88 18.23
N ASN A 106 -14.97 17.09 19.41
CA ASN A 106 -14.83 16.11 20.48
C ASN A 106 -14.13 14.82 19.98
N LEU A 107 -13.06 15.00 19.21
CA LEU A 107 -12.26 13.88 18.69
C LEU A 107 -11.10 13.57 19.64
N HIS A 108 -10.73 12.30 19.71
CA HIS A 108 -9.67 11.85 20.58
C HIS A 108 -8.68 10.95 19.83
N VAL A 109 -7.41 11.28 19.94
CA VAL A 109 -6.34 10.39 19.47
C VAL A 109 -6.15 9.28 20.50
N ARG A 110 -6.12 8.02 20.05
CA ARG A 110 -5.86 6.86 20.91
C ARG A 110 -4.86 5.88 20.34
N LYS A 111 -4.18 5.19 21.22
CA LYS A 111 -3.40 4.00 20.91
C LYS A 111 -4.23 2.75 21.15
N PHE A 112 -3.85 1.66 20.50
CA PHE A 112 -4.50 0.37 20.63
C PHE A 112 -3.56 -0.64 21.24
N THR A 113 -4.12 -1.59 21.97
CA THR A 113 -3.43 -2.81 22.34
C THR A 113 -3.53 -3.83 21.19
N LYS A 114 -2.59 -4.77 21.15
CA LYS A 114 -2.65 -5.86 20.15
C LYS A 114 -3.92 -6.69 20.30
N HIS A 115 -4.39 -6.89 21.53
CA HIS A 115 -5.64 -7.59 21.81
C HIS A 115 -6.86 -6.87 21.20
N GLU A 116 -6.98 -5.56 21.35
CA GLU A 116 -8.08 -4.78 20.76
C GLU A 116 -8.08 -4.87 19.22
N LEU A 117 -6.90 -4.82 18.61
CA LEU A 117 -6.79 -4.87 17.15
C LEU A 117 -7.12 -6.27 16.59
N VAL A 118 -6.60 -7.33 17.19
CA VAL A 118 -6.74 -8.68 16.65
C VAL A 118 -8.03 -9.36 17.13
N GLN A 119 -8.31 -9.30 18.43
CA GLN A 119 -9.43 -10.04 19.05
C GLN A 119 -10.64 -9.14 19.38
N GLY A 120 -10.38 -7.86 19.62
CA GLY A 120 -11.42 -6.88 19.95
C GLY A 120 -12.13 -6.28 18.74
N GLY A 121 -11.76 -6.66 17.50
CA GLY A 121 -12.42 -6.22 16.28
C GLY A 121 -11.92 -4.89 15.71
N MET A 122 -11.11 -4.11 16.43
CA MET A 122 -10.62 -2.81 15.94
C MET A 122 -9.80 -2.92 14.65
N GLY A 123 -9.09 -4.02 14.44
CA GLY A 123 -8.37 -4.27 13.17
C GLY A 123 -9.32 -4.38 11.99
N LYS A 124 -10.47 -5.01 12.16
CA LYS A 124 -11.51 -5.07 11.12
C LYS A 124 -12.10 -3.68 10.84
N GLU A 125 -12.37 -2.90 11.88
CA GLU A 125 -12.87 -1.53 11.73
C GLU A 125 -11.90 -0.65 10.92
N ILE A 126 -10.60 -0.82 11.11
CA ILE A 126 -9.58 -0.14 10.29
C ILE A 126 -9.76 -0.46 8.81
N PHE A 127 -9.90 -1.74 8.46
CA PHE A 127 -10.08 -2.14 7.05
C PHE A 127 -11.46 -1.78 6.49
N HIS A 128 -12.50 -1.70 7.31
CA HIS A 128 -13.79 -1.16 6.87
C HIS A 128 -13.68 0.34 6.54
N ILE A 129 -12.89 1.10 7.31
CA ILE A 129 -12.59 2.50 6.97
C ILE A 129 -11.80 2.57 5.64
N VAL A 130 -10.84 1.67 5.40
CA VAL A 130 -10.16 1.59 4.10
C VAL A 130 -11.16 1.36 2.98
N ASN A 131 -12.02 0.36 3.08
CA ASN A 131 -13.04 0.07 2.08
C ASN A 131 -13.95 1.28 1.80
N GLU A 132 -14.33 2.02 2.83
CA GLU A 132 -15.21 3.18 2.66
C GLU A 132 -14.49 4.39 2.07
N THR A 133 -13.26 4.63 2.48
CA THR A 133 -12.52 5.84 2.09
C THR A 133 -11.76 5.71 0.79
N TYR A 134 -11.44 4.49 0.37
CA TYR A 134 -10.65 4.21 -0.84
C TYR A 134 -11.52 3.82 -2.06
N LYS A 135 -12.82 3.64 -1.87
CA LYS A 135 -13.74 3.16 -2.92
C LYS A 135 -13.72 3.97 -4.23
N ASP A 136 -13.33 5.22 -4.15
CA ASP A 136 -13.25 6.13 -5.30
C ASP A 136 -11.81 6.31 -5.83
N LEU A 137 -10.83 5.57 -5.27
CA LEU A 137 -9.47 5.58 -5.79
C LEU A 137 -9.35 4.74 -7.06
N TYR A 138 -8.33 5.04 -7.86
CA TYR A 138 -8.05 4.33 -9.10
C TYR A 138 -7.93 2.82 -8.85
N ASP A 139 -8.74 2.06 -9.58
CA ASP A 139 -8.82 0.58 -9.58
C ASP A 139 -8.93 -0.09 -8.20
N PHE A 140 -9.41 0.64 -7.18
CA PHE A 140 -9.57 0.08 -5.84
C PHE A 140 -10.59 -1.06 -5.82
N GLN A 141 -10.17 -2.20 -5.28
CA GLN A 141 -11.04 -3.36 -5.05
C GLN A 141 -11.40 -3.48 -3.58
N GLN A 142 -12.69 -3.48 -3.28
CA GLN A 142 -13.17 -3.66 -1.91
C GLN A 142 -12.69 -4.99 -1.32
N LEU A 143 -12.11 -4.92 -0.14
CA LEU A 143 -11.67 -6.09 0.61
C LEU A 143 -12.88 -6.86 1.14
N THR A 144 -12.92 -8.15 0.90
CA THR A 144 -13.89 -9.05 1.52
C THR A 144 -13.53 -9.30 3.00
N ASP A 145 -14.50 -9.69 3.83
CA ASP A 145 -14.26 -10.01 5.24
C ASP A 145 -13.16 -11.07 5.42
N ARG A 146 -13.08 -12.04 4.52
CA ARG A 146 -12.03 -13.07 4.54
C ARG A 146 -10.63 -12.49 4.28
N GLN A 147 -10.52 -11.55 3.38
CA GLN A 147 -9.26 -10.84 3.12
C GLN A 147 -8.90 -9.97 4.31
N ILE A 148 -9.86 -9.24 4.87
CA ILE A 148 -9.68 -8.43 6.07
C ILE A 148 -9.16 -9.27 7.22
N ASP A 149 -9.74 -10.43 7.49
CA ASP A 149 -9.26 -11.35 8.52
C ASP A 149 -7.81 -11.77 8.29
N GLY A 150 -7.43 -12.08 7.04
CA GLY A 150 -6.06 -12.41 6.67
C GLY A 150 -5.09 -11.24 6.86
N TYR A 151 -5.51 -10.04 6.50
CA TYR A 151 -4.67 -8.84 6.66
C TYR A 151 -4.50 -8.43 8.14
N VAL A 152 -5.56 -8.49 8.94
CA VAL A 152 -5.46 -8.26 10.39
C VAL A 152 -4.47 -9.26 11.01
N ASP A 153 -4.54 -10.52 10.63
CA ASP A 153 -3.66 -11.55 11.16
C ASP A 153 -2.19 -11.33 10.74
N SER A 154 -1.94 -10.97 9.50
CA SER A 154 -0.58 -10.81 8.96
C SER A 154 0.05 -9.46 9.32
N TYR A 155 -0.63 -8.33 9.05
CA TYR A 155 -0.05 -7.01 9.25
C TYR A 155 0.00 -6.59 10.72
N ILE A 156 -1.07 -6.81 11.48
CA ILE A 156 -1.12 -6.40 12.89
C ILE A 156 -0.16 -7.21 13.76
N LYS A 157 0.06 -8.48 13.43
CA LYS A 157 1.03 -9.31 14.16
C LYS A 157 2.47 -8.81 14.05
N MET A 158 2.82 -8.22 12.90
CA MET A 158 4.18 -7.71 12.63
C MET A 158 4.33 -6.23 12.97
N ALA A 159 3.23 -5.51 13.16
CA ALA A 159 3.27 -4.08 13.39
C ALA A 159 3.78 -3.72 14.79
N ASP A 160 4.54 -2.63 14.89
CA ASP A 160 4.83 -1.98 16.16
C ASP A 160 3.61 -1.18 16.62
N MET A 161 3.05 -1.54 17.76
CA MET A 161 1.87 -0.89 18.34
C MET A 161 2.06 0.62 18.58
N ASN A 162 3.29 1.07 18.77
CA ASN A 162 3.61 2.49 18.92
C ASN A 162 3.39 3.27 17.62
N LEU A 163 3.42 2.59 16.48
CA LEU A 163 3.25 3.17 15.15
C LEU A 163 1.82 3.06 14.62
N ILE A 164 0.89 2.53 15.43
CA ILE A 164 -0.54 2.49 15.12
C ILE A 164 -1.27 3.50 15.99
N THR A 165 -2.08 4.34 15.36
CA THR A 165 -2.84 5.39 16.03
C THR A 165 -4.22 5.48 15.41
N GLY A 166 -5.25 5.62 16.24
CA GLY A 166 -6.62 5.88 15.81
C GLY A 166 -7.11 7.25 16.25
N VAL A 167 -8.11 7.75 15.54
CA VAL A 167 -8.92 8.89 15.93
C VAL A 167 -10.34 8.40 16.15
N VAL A 168 -10.91 8.71 17.30
CA VAL A 168 -12.25 8.31 17.68
C VAL A 168 -13.15 9.53 17.94
N ASP A 169 -14.43 9.39 17.65
CA ASP A 169 -15.45 10.39 17.91
C ASP A 169 -16.07 10.20 19.30
N GLY A 170 -15.78 11.12 20.22
CA GLY A 170 -16.32 11.10 21.57
C GLY A 170 -17.83 11.35 21.65
N ASN A 171 -18.44 11.89 20.58
CA ASN A 171 -19.89 12.06 20.51
C ASN A 171 -20.63 10.81 20.02
N ASP A 172 -19.91 9.85 19.43
CA ASP A 172 -20.46 8.62 18.87
C ASP A 172 -19.80 7.39 19.51
N ASN A 173 -19.94 7.26 20.82
CA ASN A 173 -19.46 6.12 21.61
C ASN A 173 -18.01 5.72 21.33
N ASN A 174 -17.15 6.70 21.08
CA ASN A 174 -15.77 6.50 20.67
C ASN A 174 -15.60 5.64 19.41
N ARG A 175 -16.51 5.78 18.45
CA ARG A 175 -16.41 5.10 17.15
C ARG A 175 -15.11 5.53 16.46
N LEU A 176 -14.39 4.58 15.89
CA LEU A 176 -13.21 4.85 15.08
C LEU A 176 -13.62 5.57 13.79
N ILE A 177 -13.01 6.72 13.52
CA ILE A 177 -13.28 7.56 12.34
C ILE A 177 -12.04 7.79 11.47
N GLY A 178 -10.88 7.41 11.95
CA GLY A 178 -9.63 7.55 11.20
C GLY A 178 -8.50 6.78 11.89
N PHE A 179 -7.46 6.50 11.13
CA PHE A 179 -6.29 5.82 11.65
C PHE A 179 -5.02 6.22 10.90
N GLY A 180 -3.89 5.94 11.53
CA GLY A 180 -2.56 5.98 10.91
C GLY A 180 -1.77 4.75 11.31
N ILE A 181 -1.22 4.08 10.33
CA ILE A 181 -0.31 2.94 10.50
C ILE A 181 1.00 3.28 9.79
N SER A 182 2.11 3.14 10.50
CA SER A 182 3.44 3.28 9.92
C SER A 182 4.24 2.01 10.20
N PHE A 183 5.17 1.70 9.32
CA PHE A 183 6.07 0.57 9.47
C PHE A 183 7.51 1.06 9.50
N PRO A 184 8.38 0.49 10.35
CA PRO A 184 9.79 0.78 10.30
C PRO A 184 10.37 0.32 8.96
N SER A 185 11.30 1.10 8.39
CA SER A 185 11.98 0.69 7.17
C SER A 185 12.83 -0.56 7.41
N MET A 186 12.55 -1.61 6.67
CA MET A 186 13.33 -2.85 6.67
C MET A 186 14.42 -2.87 5.57
N THR A 187 14.54 -1.80 4.77
CA THR A 187 15.39 -1.75 3.59
C THR A 187 16.86 -2.13 3.87
N GLU A 188 17.47 -1.56 4.92
CA GLU A 188 18.85 -1.88 5.25
C GLU A 188 19.01 -3.30 5.80
N ALA A 189 18.05 -3.78 6.57
CA ALA A 189 18.06 -5.14 7.09
C ALA A 189 17.96 -6.15 5.92
N LEU A 190 17.05 -5.91 4.98
CA LEU A 190 16.88 -6.74 3.80
C LEU A 190 18.13 -6.74 2.90
N GLN A 191 18.78 -5.59 2.71
CA GLN A 191 20.05 -5.52 1.97
C GLN A 191 21.18 -6.31 2.64
N LYS A 192 21.20 -6.36 3.96
CA LYS A 192 22.19 -7.13 4.74
C LYS A 192 21.87 -8.63 4.82
N ASN A 193 20.70 -9.05 4.40
CA ASN A 193 20.17 -10.41 4.56
C ASN A 193 20.81 -11.46 3.65
N ARG A 194 21.85 -11.16 2.89
CA ARG A 194 22.58 -12.10 2.04
C ARG A 194 21.67 -13.04 1.21
N ASN A 195 20.71 -12.46 0.48
CA ASN A 195 19.73 -13.19 -0.34
C ASN A 195 18.82 -14.14 0.49
N GLY A 196 18.34 -13.68 1.63
CA GLY A 196 17.41 -14.45 2.45
C GLY A 196 18.04 -15.45 3.41
N LYS A 197 19.37 -15.50 3.51
CA LYS A 197 20.07 -16.47 4.38
C LYS A 197 20.13 -16.10 5.87
N LEU A 198 19.64 -14.94 6.24
CA LEU A 198 19.65 -14.45 7.63
C LEU A 198 18.23 -14.32 8.23
N LEU A 199 17.19 -14.65 7.48
CA LEU A 199 15.80 -14.71 7.93
C LEU A 199 15.32 -16.14 7.98
#